data_f850bc4c7da1cd122c8486a5ab56a11a
#
_entry.id   f850bc4c7da1cd122c8486a5ab56a11a
#
_cell.length_a   1.000
_cell.length_b   1.000
_cell.length_c   1.000
_cell.angle_alpha   90.00
_cell.angle_beta   90.00
_cell.angle_gamma   90.00
#
_symmetry.space_group_name_H-M   'P 1'
#
loop_
_entity.id
_entity.type
_entity.pdbx_description
1 polymer ?
#
loop_
_entity_poly.entity_id
_entity_poly.type
_entity_poly.pdbx_seq_one_letter_code
_entity_poly.pdbx_strand_id
1 'polypeptide(L)'
;DPPHNGHLEISKVAIKKLKLSELIWAVTKKNPLKKDPYFNLKKRLFLSKNMTNRVNKIKVKSYDKLTKSSRTINVIKYMKRNNDLKIYFIMGSDNLLNFHKWSEWRKIANLCKIVVFPRTGYMKKLINCIAVKSLGAEKILFIRSKRINISSSKIRKNYLKYKY
;
A
#
# COMPACT_ATOMS: atom_id res chain seq x y z
N ASP A 1 -4.19 9.49 -0.07
CA ASP A 1 -4.97 10.23 0.90
C ASP A 1 -5.79 11.27 0.16
N PRO A 2 -7.13 11.13 0.18
CA PRO A 2 -7.92 10.16 0.92
C PRO A 2 -7.88 8.73 0.32
N PRO A 3 -8.40 7.70 1.06
CA PRO A 3 -8.66 6.39 0.49
C PRO A 3 -9.73 6.50 -0.62
N HIS A 4 -9.75 5.53 -1.54
CA HIS A 4 -10.70 5.53 -2.65
C HIS A 4 -10.99 4.10 -3.14
N ASN A 5 -12.01 3.93 -3.95
CA ASN A 5 -12.45 2.63 -4.48
C ASN A 5 -11.33 1.83 -5.16
N GLY A 6 -10.33 2.50 -5.76
CA GLY A 6 -9.16 1.81 -6.29
C GLY A 6 -8.38 1.02 -5.24
N HIS A 7 -8.24 1.54 -4.02
CA HIS A 7 -7.61 0.80 -2.92
C HIS A 7 -8.47 -0.40 -2.50
N LEU A 8 -9.78 -0.22 -2.41
CA LEU A 8 -10.71 -1.27 -2.01
C LEU A 8 -10.72 -2.43 -3.03
N GLU A 9 -10.78 -2.12 -4.31
CA GLU A 9 -10.78 -3.14 -5.37
C GLU A 9 -9.46 -3.91 -5.44
N ILE A 10 -8.32 -3.24 -5.37
CA ILE A 10 -7.02 -3.91 -5.27
C ILE A 10 -6.99 -4.85 -4.07
N SER A 11 -7.53 -4.43 -2.92
CA SER A 11 -7.59 -5.25 -1.72
C SER A 11 -8.47 -6.49 -1.91
N LYS A 12 -9.66 -6.35 -2.51
CA LYS A 12 -10.55 -7.48 -2.80
C LYS A 12 -9.89 -8.49 -3.76
N VAL A 13 -9.25 -8.00 -4.83
CA VAL A 13 -8.53 -8.84 -5.78
C VAL A 13 -7.37 -9.56 -5.10
N ALA A 14 -6.60 -8.87 -4.26
CA ALA A 14 -5.49 -9.46 -3.50
C ALA A 14 -5.99 -10.57 -2.56
N ILE A 15 -7.03 -10.31 -1.77
CA ILE A 15 -7.65 -11.30 -0.88
C ILE A 15 -8.03 -12.57 -1.65
N LYS A 16 -8.70 -12.41 -2.80
CA LYS A 16 -9.15 -13.56 -3.63
C LYS A 16 -7.98 -14.30 -4.27
N LYS A 17 -7.08 -13.58 -4.95
CA LYS A 17 -5.99 -14.18 -5.73
C LYS A 17 -4.91 -14.83 -4.88
N LEU A 18 -4.63 -14.26 -3.71
CA LEU A 18 -3.59 -14.74 -2.79
C LEU A 18 -4.17 -15.59 -1.65
N LYS A 19 -5.50 -15.82 -1.64
CA LYS A 19 -6.22 -16.56 -0.59
C LYS A 19 -5.87 -16.05 0.81
N LEU A 20 -5.83 -14.70 0.98
CA LEU A 20 -5.43 -14.10 2.26
C LEU A 20 -6.46 -14.40 3.35
N SER A 21 -5.99 -14.71 4.54
CA SER A 21 -6.79 -14.77 5.76
C SER A 21 -7.23 -13.38 6.21
N GLU A 22 -6.30 -12.43 6.20
CA GLU A 22 -6.53 -11.02 6.57
C GLU A 22 -5.76 -10.08 5.63
N LEU A 23 -6.27 -8.87 5.40
CA LEU A 23 -5.58 -7.79 4.73
C LEU A 23 -5.60 -6.54 5.62
N ILE A 24 -4.45 -5.93 5.85
CA ILE A 24 -4.32 -4.77 6.72
C ILE A 24 -4.10 -3.49 5.89
N TRP A 25 -4.97 -2.51 6.08
CA TRP A 25 -4.72 -1.14 5.68
C TRP A 25 -3.94 -0.44 6.78
N ALA A 26 -2.62 -0.41 6.65
CA ALA A 26 -1.73 0.27 7.59
C ALA A 26 -1.72 1.78 7.32
N VAL A 27 -2.47 2.55 8.11
CA VAL A 27 -2.54 4.01 8.01
C VAL A 27 -1.46 4.63 8.90
N THR A 28 -0.49 5.32 8.31
CA THR A 28 0.65 5.94 9.01
C THR A 28 0.45 7.44 9.23
N LYS A 29 1.10 8.05 10.21
CA LYS A 29 1.06 9.51 10.42
C LYS A 29 1.53 10.25 9.17
N LYS A 30 2.69 9.86 8.64
CA LYS A 30 3.30 10.49 7.46
C LYS A 30 4.04 9.45 6.64
N ASN A 31 3.95 9.52 5.31
CA ASN A 31 4.85 8.78 4.44
C ASN A 31 6.15 9.61 4.30
N PRO A 32 7.33 9.06 4.68
CA PRO A 32 8.58 9.81 4.65
C PRO A 32 8.96 10.39 3.29
N LEU A 33 8.47 9.78 2.20
CA LEU A 33 8.77 10.19 0.81
C LEU A 33 7.70 11.09 0.19
N LYS A 34 6.69 11.51 0.95
CA LYS A 34 5.60 12.38 0.45
C LYS A 34 5.51 13.66 1.27
N LYS A 35 4.93 14.69 0.66
CA LYS A 35 4.49 15.89 1.36
C LYS A 35 3.52 15.53 2.49
N ASP A 36 3.23 16.48 3.36
CA ASP A 36 2.29 16.27 4.45
C ASP A 36 0.94 15.71 3.95
N PRO A 37 0.30 14.84 4.73
CA PRO A 37 -0.97 14.26 4.35
C PRO A 37 -2.06 15.35 4.31
N TYR A 38 -2.98 15.23 3.37
CA TYR A 38 -4.10 16.16 3.19
C TYR A 38 -5.06 16.16 4.40
N PHE A 39 -5.31 14.98 4.97
CA PHE A 39 -6.09 14.81 6.19
C PHE A 39 -5.21 14.32 7.33
N ASN A 40 -5.54 14.73 8.56
CA ASN A 40 -4.90 14.19 9.77
C ASN A 40 -5.12 12.68 9.91
N LEU A 41 -4.36 12.03 10.78
CA LEU A 41 -4.41 10.58 10.97
C LEU A 41 -5.81 10.08 11.38
N LYS A 42 -6.49 10.80 12.30
CA LYS A 42 -7.82 10.43 12.79
C LYS A 42 -8.84 10.39 11.64
N LYS A 43 -8.87 11.42 10.79
CA LYS A 43 -9.77 11.49 9.63
C LYS A 43 -9.48 10.38 8.61
N ARG A 44 -8.20 10.10 8.33
CA ARG A 44 -7.81 9.02 7.40
C ARG A 44 -8.19 7.65 7.92
N LEU A 45 -8.02 7.37 9.21
CA LEU A 45 -8.48 6.14 9.85
C LEU A 45 -10.00 6.00 9.74
N PHE A 46 -10.76 7.04 10.05
CA PHE A 46 -12.21 7.06 9.94
C PHE A 46 -12.68 6.76 8.51
N LEU A 47 -12.15 7.49 7.52
CA LEU A 47 -12.50 7.28 6.11
C LEU A 47 -12.14 5.87 5.62
N SER A 48 -11.00 5.34 6.06
CA SER A 48 -10.59 3.98 5.71
C SER A 48 -11.50 2.93 6.31
N LYS A 49 -11.87 3.07 7.58
CA LYS A 49 -12.82 2.16 8.27
C LYS A 49 -14.18 2.16 7.58
N ASN A 50 -14.74 3.35 7.29
CA ASN A 50 -16.03 3.46 6.62
C ASN A 50 -16.02 2.80 5.23
N MET A 51 -14.92 2.96 4.48
CA MET A 51 -14.80 2.37 3.15
C MET A 51 -14.70 0.85 3.19
N THR A 52 -14.13 0.28 4.23
CA THR A 52 -13.85 -1.16 4.34
C THR A 52 -14.86 -1.92 5.20
N ASN A 53 -15.86 -1.25 5.79
CA ASN A 53 -16.79 -1.83 6.78
C ASN A 53 -17.55 -3.08 6.28
N ARG A 54 -17.80 -3.17 4.97
CA ARG A 54 -18.49 -4.31 4.33
C ARG A 54 -17.56 -5.46 3.91
N VAL A 55 -16.26 -5.40 4.26
CA VAL A 55 -15.29 -6.44 3.89
C VAL A 55 -14.57 -6.94 5.13
N ASN A 56 -15.10 -7.97 5.76
CA ASN A 56 -14.63 -8.50 7.06
C ASN A 56 -13.14 -8.86 7.12
N LYS A 57 -12.56 -9.26 5.99
CA LYS A 57 -11.13 -9.59 5.88
C LYS A 57 -10.20 -8.36 5.85
N ILE A 58 -10.74 -7.14 5.71
CA ILE A 58 -9.90 -5.92 5.71
C ILE A 58 -9.93 -5.30 7.10
N LYS A 59 -8.77 -5.15 7.71
CA LYS A 59 -8.57 -4.48 9.00
C LYS A 59 -7.83 -3.17 8.80
N VAL A 60 -8.34 -2.09 9.38
CA VAL A 60 -7.70 -0.77 9.33
C VAL A 60 -6.98 -0.52 10.65
N LYS A 61 -5.65 -0.42 10.61
CA LYS A 61 -4.80 -0.27 11.79
C LYS A 61 -3.77 0.85 11.60
N SER A 62 -3.31 1.46 12.69
CA SER A 62 -2.10 2.29 12.72
C SER A 62 -1.09 1.67 13.67
N TYR A 63 0.13 1.52 13.20
CA TYR A 63 1.23 0.91 13.95
C TYR A 63 2.21 1.94 14.50
N ASP A 64 2.06 3.22 14.16
CA ASP A 64 3.02 4.28 14.49
C ASP A 64 3.33 4.39 15.98
N LYS A 65 2.33 4.18 16.85
CA LYS A 65 2.54 4.16 18.31
C LYS A 65 3.30 2.92 18.76
N LEU A 66 2.96 1.74 18.24
CA LEU A 66 3.55 0.45 18.62
C LEU A 66 5.00 0.32 18.13
N THR A 67 5.29 0.84 16.94
CA THR A 67 6.62 0.75 16.34
C THR A 67 7.48 1.99 16.58
N LYS A 68 6.91 3.02 17.20
CA LYS A 68 7.50 4.37 17.35
C LYS A 68 8.04 4.93 16.02
N SER A 69 7.42 4.53 14.89
CA SER A 69 7.89 4.82 13.54
C SER A 69 6.78 4.71 12.51
N SER A 70 6.84 5.55 11.47
CA SER A 70 5.98 5.45 10.28
C SER A 70 6.64 4.66 9.13
N ARG A 71 7.80 4.04 9.35
CA ARG A 71 8.54 3.29 8.32
C ARG A 71 7.95 1.88 8.15
N THR A 72 7.71 1.48 6.91
CA THR A 72 7.15 0.17 6.57
C THR A 72 7.95 -1.00 7.13
N ILE A 73 9.28 -0.91 7.11
CA ILE A 73 10.14 -1.98 7.65
C ILE A 73 9.85 -2.28 9.12
N ASN A 74 9.59 -1.26 9.94
CA ASN A 74 9.31 -1.44 11.35
C ASN A 74 7.95 -2.11 11.58
N VAL A 75 6.96 -1.79 10.75
CA VAL A 75 5.65 -2.47 10.79
C VAL A 75 5.80 -3.95 10.43
N ILE A 76 6.54 -4.27 9.37
CA ILE A 76 6.76 -5.67 8.95
C ILE A 76 7.55 -6.44 10.01
N LYS A 77 8.63 -5.87 10.56
CA LYS A 77 9.39 -6.46 11.67
C LYS A 77 8.49 -6.72 12.89
N TYR A 78 7.64 -5.75 13.25
CA TYR A 78 6.69 -5.90 14.35
C TYR A 78 5.72 -7.06 14.12
N MET A 79 5.16 -7.18 12.92
CA MET A 79 4.22 -8.27 12.59
C MET A 79 4.88 -9.65 12.60
N LYS A 80 6.18 -9.73 12.27
CA LYS A 80 6.93 -10.99 12.25
C LYS A 80 7.49 -11.43 13.62
N ARG A 81 7.42 -10.59 14.65
CA ARG A 81 8.05 -10.90 15.97
C ARG A 81 7.52 -12.17 16.63
N ASN A 82 6.23 -12.44 16.53
CA ASN A 82 5.55 -13.47 17.29
C ASN A 82 4.91 -14.57 16.43
N ASN A 83 5.07 -14.53 15.10
CA ASN A 83 4.37 -15.45 14.21
C ASN A 83 5.16 -15.72 12.94
N ASP A 84 5.19 -16.97 12.49
CA ASP A 84 5.70 -17.34 11.17
C ASP A 84 4.70 -16.96 10.05
N LEU A 85 4.39 -15.68 9.96
CA LEU A 85 3.43 -15.16 9.01
C LEU A 85 4.03 -15.03 7.62
N LYS A 86 3.35 -15.57 6.62
CA LYS A 86 3.62 -15.27 5.22
C LYS A 86 3.03 -13.90 4.87
N ILE A 87 3.87 -12.88 4.82
CA ILE A 87 3.45 -11.50 4.56
C ILE A 87 3.54 -11.19 3.07
N TYR A 88 2.46 -10.61 2.52
CA TYR A 88 2.41 -10.00 1.20
C TYR A 88 2.32 -8.49 1.33
N PHE A 89 3.33 -7.77 0.83
CA PHE A 89 3.31 -6.32 0.83
C PHE A 89 2.77 -5.80 -0.50
N ILE A 90 1.57 -5.23 -0.47
CA ILE A 90 0.82 -4.83 -1.65
C ILE A 90 1.09 -3.36 -1.98
N MET A 91 1.44 -3.06 -3.22
CA MET A 91 1.67 -1.70 -3.69
C MET A 91 1.22 -1.47 -5.13
N GLY A 92 1.04 -0.20 -5.50
CA GLY A 92 0.82 0.22 -6.89
C GLY A 92 2.13 0.52 -7.62
N SER A 93 2.02 0.76 -8.95
CA SER A 93 3.14 1.09 -9.83
C SER A 93 4.03 2.22 -9.31
N ASP A 94 3.41 3.31 -8.85
CA ASP A 94 4.13 4.51 -8.40
C ASP A 94 5.05 4.21 -7.22
N ASN A 95 4.59 3.33 -6.31
CA ASN A 95 5.39 2.92 -5.16
C ASN A 95 6.54 2.00 -5.57
N LEU A 96 6.34 1.06 -6.50
CA LEU A 96 7.41 0.18 -6.97
C LEU A 96 8.52 0.97 -7.66
N LEU A 97 8.19 1.95 -8.51
CA LEU A 97 9.18 2.81 -9.17
C LEU A 97 10.09 3.55 -8.17
N ASN A 98 9.57 3.90 -7.01
CA ASN A 98 10.29 4.59 -5.95
C ASN A 98 10.67 3.69 -4.76
N PHE A 99 10.44 2.38 -4.85
CA PHE A 99 10.64 1.46 -3.74
C PHE A 99 12.10 1.41 -3.26
N HIS A 100 13.05 1.53 -4.17
CA HIS A 100 14.48 1.60 -3.87
C HIS A 100 14.89 2.79 -2.97
N LYS A 101 14.03 3.81 -2.85
CA LYS A 101 14.24 4.97 -1.96
C LYS A 101 13.69 4.74 -0.54
N TRP A 102 13.02 3.61 -0.27
CA TRP A 102 12.45 3.35 1.03
C TRP A 102 13.53 2.84 1.99
N SER A 103 13.43 3.23 3.25
CA SER A 103 14.35 2.76 4.29
C SER A 103 14.37 1.23 4.33
N GLU A 104 15.56 0.65 4.25
CA GLU A 104 15.80 -0.80 4.28
C GLU A 104 14.95 -1.61 3.28
N TRP A 105 14.69 -1.07 2.09
CA TRP A 105 13.79 -1.66 1.09
C TRP A 105 14.17 -3.10 0.68
N ARG A 106 15.46 -3.43 0.63
CA ARG A 106 15.92 -4.82 0.38
C ARG A 106 15.51 -5.75 1.52
N LYS A 107 15.61 -5.31 2.78
CA LYS A 107 15.14 -6.09 3.93
C LYS A 107 13.62 -6.27 3.90
N ILE A 108 12.84 -5.26 3.46
CA ILE A 108 11.40 -5.43 3.24
C ILE A 108 11.15 -6.57 2.25
N ALA A 109 11.84 -6.58 1.09
CA ALA A 109 11.67 -7.62 0.08
C ALA A 109 12.13 -9.02 0.53
N ASN A 110 13.05 -9.11 1.49
CA ASN A 110 13.46 -10.39 2.09
C ASN A 110 12.46 -10.90 3.15
N LEU A 111 11.78 -9.99 3.85
CA LEU A 111 10.84 -10.34 4.91
C LEU A 111 9.42 -10.64 4.39
N CYS A 112 9.07 -10.21 3.19
CA CYS A 112 7.74 -10.39 2.62
C CYS A 112 7.77 -10.48 1.09
N LYS A 113 6.74 -11.12 0.50
CA LYS A 113 6.55 -11.13 -0.94
C LYS A 113 5.99 -9.79 -1.40
N ILE A 114 6.66 -9.12 -2.33
CA ILE A 114 6.18 -7.86 -2.91
C ILE A 114 5.10 -8.17 -3.95
N VAL A 115 3.94 -7.56 -3.80
CA VAL A 115 2.80 -7.73 -4.72
C VAL A 115 2.48 -6.37 -5.35
N VAL A 116 2.51 -6.32 -6.67
CA VAL A 116 2.34 -5.08 -7.41
C VAL A 116 1.10 -5.15 -8.30
N PHE A 117 0.27 -4.13 -8.19
CA PHE A 117 -0.85 -3.90 -9.09
C PHE A 117 -0.45 -2.85 -10.12
N PRO A 118 -0.06 -3.27 -11.34
CA PRO A 118 0.40 -2.34 -12.36
C PRO A 118 -0.76 -1.52 -12.92
N ARG A 119 -0.52 -0.23 -13.13
CA ARG A 119 -1.42 0.62 -13.91
C ARG A 119 -1.15 0.41 -15.40
N THR A 120 -2.18 0.59 -16.23
CA THR A 120 -2.05 0.51 -17.69
C THR A 120 -0.92 1.41 -18.21
N GLY A 121 -0.11 0.89 -19.09
CA GLY A 121 1.03 1.61 -19.70
C GLY A 121 2.31 1.63 -18.84
N TYR A 122 2.29 1.13 -17.60
CA TYR A 122 3.46 1.19 -16.71
C TYR A 122 4.39 -0.04 -16.82
N MET A 123 3.97 -1.15 -17.44
CA MET A 123 4.73 -2.43 -17.39
C MET A 123 6.18 -2.28 -17.84
N LYS A 124 6.45 -1.66 -19.00
CA LYS A 124 7.82 -1.44 -19.49
C LYS A 124 8.70 -0.69 -18.47
N LYS A 125 8.14 0.38 -17.85
CA LYS A 125 8.84 1.16 -16.81
C LYS A 125 9.08 0.35 -15.54
N LEU A 126 8.14 -0.51 -15.16
CA LEU A 126 8.24 -1.34 -13.95
C LEU A 126 9.33 -2.41 -14.10
N ILE A 127 9.35 -3.15 -15.22
CA ILE A 127 10.35 -4.19 -15.48
C ILE A 127 11.77 -3.61 -15.45
N ASN A 128 11.93 -2.38 -15.93
CA ASN A 128 13.22 -1.70 -16.01
C ASN A 128 13.59 -0.88 -14.77
N CYS A 129 12.74 -0.84 -13.74
CA CYS A 129 13.05 -0.04 -12.56
C CYS A 129 14.11 -0.70 -11.66
N ILE A 130 14.82 0.13 -10.88
CA ILE A 130 15.91 -0.29 -9.99
C ILE A 130 15.46 -1.44 -9.07
N ALA A 131 14.26 -1.37 -8.51
CA ALA A 131 13.78 -2.38 -7.58
C ALA A 131 13.65 -3.76 -8.23
N VAL A 132 13.12 -3.85 -9.45
CA VAL A 132 12.98 -5.13 -10.18
C VAL A 132 14.34 -5.67 -10.60
N LYS A 133 15.20 -4.82 -11.18
CA LYS A 133 16.55 -5.22 -11.59
C LYS A 133 17.41 -5.71 -10.42
N SER A 134 17.29 -5.09 -9.25
CA SER A 134 18.07 -5.45 -8.06
C SER A 134 17.55 -6.65 -7.28
N LEU A 135 16.25 -6.89 -7.28
CA LEU A 135 15.64 -7.96 -6.48
C LEU A 135 15.44 -9.26 -7.25
N GLY A 136 15.42 -9.19 -8.59
CA GLY A 136 14.96 -10.27 -9.43
C GLY A 136 13.42 -10.33 -9.56
N ALA A 137 12.97 -10.82 -10.72
CA ALA A 137 11.53 -10.89 -11.02
C ALA A 137 10.78 -11.86 -10.09
N GLU A 138 11.45 -12.88 -9.58
CA GLU A 138 10.91 -13.90 -8.68
C GLU A 138 10.50 -13.35 -7.31
N LYS A 139 11.07 -12.23 -6.87
CA LYS A 139 10.71 -11.54 -5.60
C LYS A 139 9.43 -10.73 -5.71
N ILE A 140 8.98 -10.44 -6.93
CA ILE A 140 7.88 -9.52 -7.20
C ILE A 140 6.76 -10.23 -7.96
N LEU A 141 5.57 -10.23 -7.39
CA LEU A 141 4.37 -10.78 -8.02
C LEU A 141 3.53 -9.66 -8.63
N PHE A 142 3.34 -9.67 -9.94
CA PHE A 142 2.44 -8.75 -10.62
C PHE A 142 1.04 -9.32 -10.74
N ILE A 143 0.03 -8.61 -10.21
CA ILE A 143 -1.39 -9.01 -10.30
C ILE A 143 -2.15 -7.95 -11.09
N ARG A 144 -2.78 -8.35 -12.19
CA ARG A 144 -3.67 -7.47 -12.95
C ARG A 144 -5.03 -7.36 -12.24
N SER A 145 -5.56 -6.14 -12.17
CA SER A 145 -6.93 -5.85 -11.69
C SER A 145 -7.71 -5.08 -12.77
N LYS A 146 -9.02 -5.04 -12.64
CA LYS A 146 -9.86 -4.16 -13.47
C LYS A 146 -9.40 -2.71 -13.30
N ARG A 147 -9.42 -1.94 -14.41
CA ARG A 147 -9.01 -0.55 -14.39
C ARG A 147 -10.02 0.28 -13.61
N ILE A 148 -9.57 0.98 -12.57
CA ILE A 148 -10.35 2.00 -11.88
C ILE A 148 -9.68 3.34 -12.12
N ASN A 149 -10.35 4.20 -12.87
CA ASN A 149 -9.81 5.51 -13.27
C ASN A 149 -9.98 6.56 -12.15
N ILE A 150 -9.50 6.23 -10.95
CA ILE A 150 -9.56 7.10 -9.77
C ILE A 150 -8.18 7.18 -9.09
N SER A 151 -7.88 8.34 -8.53
CA SER A 151 -6.68 8.53 -7.71
C SER A 151 -6.97 9.56 -6.60
N SER A 152 -6.23 9.47 -5.49
CA SER A 152 -6.34 10.46 -4.41
C SER A 152 -6.10 11.89 -4.90
N SER A 153 -5.23 12.08 -5.88
CA SER A 153 -4.97 13.41 -6.48
C SER A 153 -6.19 13.96 -7.23
N LYS A 154 -6.91 13.13 -8.00
CA LYS A 154 -8.17 13.52 -8.63
C LYS A 154 -9.23 13.91 -7.60
N ILE A 155 -9.33 13.12 -6.53
CA ILE A 155 -10.29 13.39 -5.45
C ILE A 155 -9.96 14.71 -4.77
N ARG A 156 -8.70 14.98 -4.42
CA ARG A 156 -8.29 16.27 -3.80
C ARG A 156 -8.61 17.46 -4.67
N LYS A 157 -8.37 17.37 -5.99
CA LYS A 157 -8.75 18.45 -6.93
C LYS A 157 -10.25 18.78 -6.88
N ASN A 158 -11.09 17.77 -6.75
CA ASN A 158 -12.53 17.98 -6.62
C ASN A 158 -12.89 18.58 -5.24
N TYR A 159 -12.28 18.11 -4.13
CA TYR A 159 -12.50 18.72 -2.82
C TYR A 159 -12.15 20.20 -2.77
N LEU A 160 -11.11 20.63 -3.48
CA LEU A 160 -10.70 22.03 -3.53
C LEU A 160 -11.67 22.90 -4.36
N LYS A 161 -12.36 22.33 -5.37
CA LYS A 161 -13.36 23.05 -6.17
C LYS A 161 -14.65 23.41 -5.41
N TYR A 162 -14.96 22.69 -4.33
CA TYR A 162 -16.18 22.89 -3.54
C TYR A 162 -15.92 23.59 -2.18
N LYS A 163 -14.73 24.16 -1.99
CA LYS A 163 -14.35 24.87 -0.76
C LYS A 163 -14.42 26.41 -0.91
N TYR A 164 -14.92 26.91 -2.06
CA TYR A 164 -15.17 28.34 -2.33
C TYR A 164 -16.61 28.54 -2.72
#